data_f3129227b6af86d35bea936c55c0eaf0
#
_entry.id   f3129227b6af86d35bea936c55c0eaf0
#
_cell.length_a   1.000
_cell.length_b   1.000
_cell.length_c   1.000
_cell.angle_alpha   90.00
_cell.angle_beta   90.00
_cell.angle_gamma   90.00
#
_symmetry.space_group_name_H-M   'P 1'
#
loop_
_entity.id
_entity.type
_entity.pdbx_description
1 polymer ?
#
loop_
_entity_poly.entity_id
_entity_poly.type
_entity_poly.pdbx_seq_one_letter_code
_entity_poly.pdbx_strand_id
1 'polypeptide(L)' 'MEKSTIKVTLVKSVIGRKDDQIATAHSLGLKKIGQVTVQPDNEQTNGKIKKISHLVEVSEC' A
#
# COMPACT_ATOMS: atom_id res chain seq x y z
N MET A 1 3.73 21.99 -11.65
CA MET A 1 3.88 21.12 -10.49
C MET A 1 3.67 19.67 -10.84
N GLU A 2 4.67 18.93 -10.63
CA GLU A 2 4.64 17.52 -10.92
C GLU A 2 3.97 16.76 -9.81
N LYS A 3 3.10 15.87 -10.18
CA LYS A 3 2.54 14.95 -9.22
C LYS A 3 3.03 13.56 -9.53
N SER A 4 3.79 13.03 -8.61
CA SER A 4 4.23 11.66 -8.76
C SER A 4 3.18 10.74 -8.20
N THR A 5 2.96 9.64 -8.87
CA THR A 5 2.10 8.60 -8.36
C THR A 5 2.90 7.31 -8.28
N ILE A 6 2.46 6.45 -7.39
CA ILE A 6 3.09 5.16 -7.22
C ILE A 6 2.03 4.09 -7.32
N LYS A 7 2.46 2.95 -7.78
CA LYS A 7 1.60 1.79 -7.92
C LYS A 7 1.94 0.84 -6.80
N VAL A 8 0.94 0.50 -6.01
CA VAL A 8 1.13 -0.36 -4.86
C VAL A 8 0.40 -1.66 -5.12
N THR A 9 1.11 -2.76 -5.04
CA THR A 9 0.56 -4.08 -5.28
C THR A 9 0.65 -4.89 -3.99
N LEU A 10 -0.46 -5.47 -3.58
CA LEU A 10 -0.48 -6.33 -2.41
C LEU A 10 0.04 -7.71 -2.82
N VAL A 11 1.20 -8.08 -2.30
CA VAL A 11 1.83 -9.35 -2.67
C VAL A 11 1.67 -10.41 -1.59
N LYS A 12 1.26 -10.02 -0.39
CA LYS A 12 1.04 -10.98 0.69
C LYS A 12 -0.30 -10.72 1.34
N SER A 13 -0.89 -11.78 1.88
CA SER A 13 -2.20 -11.67 2.51
C SER A 13 -2.14 -10.82 3.76
N VAL A 14 -3.20 -10.04 3.99
CA VAL A 14 -3.34 -9.30 5.25
C VAL A 14 -4.03 -10.15 6.32
N ILE A 15 -4.54 -11.30 5.96
CA ILE A 15 -5.22 -12.18 6.91
C ILE A 15 -4.18 -12.69 7.90
N GLY A 16 -4.49 -12.57 9.19
CA GLY A 16 -3.56 -12.99 10.23
C GLY A 16 -2.51 -11.95 10.59
N ARG A 17 -2.56 -10.79 9.96
CA ARG A 17 -1.65 -9.70 10.33
C ARG A 17 -2.27 -8.89 11.45
N LYS A 18 -1.46 -7.97 12.01
CA LYS A 18 -1.93 -7.11 13.06
C LYS A 18 -3.01 -6.17 12.53
N ASP A 19 -3.91 -5.76 13.42
CA ASP A 19 -5.00 -4.88 13.02
C ASP A 19 -4.49 -3.61 12.38
N ASP A 20 -3.40 -3.05 12.90
CA ASP A 20 -2.81 -1.84 12.32
C ASP A 20 -2.45 -2.05 10.86
N GLN A 21 -1.84 -3.18 10.57
CA GLN A 21 -1.41 -3.46 9.21
C GLN A 21 -2.61 -3.67 8.30
N ILE A 22 -3.61 -4.38 8.79
CA ILE A 22 -4.81 -4.60 8.01
C ILE A 22 -5.51 -3.29 7.71
N ALA A 23 -5.66 -2.44 8.73
CA ALA A 23 -6.30 -1.14 8.55
C ALA A 23 -5.52 -0.28 7.58
N THR A 24 -4.19 -0.32 7.66
CA THR A 24 -3.35 0.46 6.76
C THR A 24 -3.53 0.00 5.32
N ALA A 25 -3.52 -1.30 5.10
CA ALA A 25 -3.73 -1.83 3.75
C ALA A 25 -5.10 -1.46 3.22
N HIS A 26 -6.12 -1.56 4.06
CA HIS A 26 -7.47 -1.21 3.63
C HIS A 26 -7.57 0.28 3.30
N SER A 27 -6.87 1.12 4.03
CA SER A 27 -6.91 2.55 3.74
C SER A 27 -6.25 2.87 2.41
N LEU A 28 -5.38 2.00 1.94
CA LEU A 28 -4.79 2.12 0.61
C LEU A 28 -5.63 1.43 -0.47
N GLY A 29 -6.71 0.78 -0.07
CA GLY A 29 -7.55 0.08 -1.02
C GLY A 29 -7.11 -1.34 -1.30
N LEU A 30 -6.18 -1.87 -0.52
CA LEU A 30 -5.64 -3.20 -0.75
C LEU A 30 -6.30 -4.18 0.20
N LYS A 31 -7.07 -5.08 -0.35
CA LYS A 31 -7.79 -6.06 0.47
C LYS A 31 -7.44 -7.50 0.13
N LYS A 32 -6.96 -7.75 -1.08
CA LYS A 32 -6.65 -9.09 -1.53
C LYS A 32 -5.27 -9.11 -2.18
N ILE A 33 -4.65 -10.28 -2.12
CA ILE A 33 -3.39 -10.48 -2.81
C ILE A 33 -3.58 -10.24 -4.31
N GLY A 34 -2.63 -9.55 -4.89
CA GLY A 34 -2.67 -9.25 -6.31
C GLY A 34 -3.41 -7.99 -6.65
N GLN A 35 -4.03 -7.36 -5.67
CA GLN A 35 -4.73 -6.11 -5.90
C GLN A 35 -3.72 -4.99 -6.09
N VAL A 36 -4.00 -4.11 -7.04
CA VAL A 36 -3.11 -3.01 -7.37
C VAL A 36 -3.89 -1.71 -7.23
N THR A 37 -3.27 -0.73 -6.58
CA THR A 37 -3.85 0.60 -6.49
C THR A 37 -2.80 1.62 -6.84
N VAL A 38 -3.26 2.78 -7.33
CA VAL A 38 -2.38 3.90 -7.63
C VAL A 38 -2.62 4.95 -6.55
N GLN A 39 -1.55 5.37 -5.91
CA GLN A 39 -1.62 6.31 -4.81
C GLN A 39 -0.72 7.49 -5.10
N PRO A 40 -1.05 8.66 -4.56
CA PRO A 40 -0.15 9.80 -4.70
C PRO A 40 1.12 9.57 -3.88
N ASP A 41 2.21 10.07 -4.41
CA ASP A 41 3.50 9.99 -3.72
C ASP A 41 3.61 11.15 -2.75
N ASN A 42 3.10 10.95 -1.55
CA ASN A 42 3.19 11.96 -0.51
C ASN A 42 3.56 11.29 0.80
N GLU A 43 3.77 12.12 1.82
CA GLU A 43 4.25 11.63 3.10
C GLU A 43 3.27 10.67 3.76
N GLN A 44 1.98 10.97 3.64
CA GLN A 44 0.98 10.11 4.25
C GLN A 44 0.98 8.72 3.61
N THR A 45 1.01 8.69 2.29
CA THR A 45 1.03 7.43 1.57
C THR A 45 2.31 6.67 1.89
N ASN A 46 3.44 7.37 1.89
CA ASN A 46 4.72 6.71 2.17
C ASN A 46 4.76 6.16 3.58
N GLY A 47 4.18 6.87 4.53
CA GLY A 47 4.11 6.37 5.90
C GLY A 47 3.29 5.10 6.01
N LYS A 48 2.17 5.05 5.29
CA LYS A 48 1.34 3.85 5.29
C LYS A 48 2.07 2.69 4.64
N ILE A 49 2.74 2.95 3.53
CA ILE A 49 3.46 1.91 2.81
C ILE A 49 4.58 1.35 3.68
N LYS A 50 5.25 2.19 4.43
CA LYS A 50 6.33 1.73 5.30
C LYS A 50 5.84 0.73 6.33
N LYS A 51 4.64 0.93 6.84
CA LYS A 51 4.09 0.02 7.83
C LYS A 51 3.86 -1.37 7.27
N ILE A 52 3.57 -1.46 5.99
CA ILE A 52 3.23 -2.73 5.36
C ILE A 52 4.14 -3.03 4.18
N SER A 53 5.36 -2.47 4.20
CA SER A 53 6.27 -2.66 3.07
C SER A 53 6.60 -4.13 2.84
N HIS A 54 6.53 -4.94 3.89
CA HIS A 54 6.77 -6.36 3.76
C HIS A 54 5.59 -7.09 3.14
N LEU A 55 4.47 -6.40 2.94
CA LEU A 55 3.26 -7.00 2.37
C LEU A 55 3.00 -6.53 0.96
N VAL A 56 3.61 -5.44 0.55
CA VAL A 56 3.29 -4.82 -0.73
C VAL A 56 4.57 -4.55 -1.51
N GLU A 57 4.40 -4.36 -2.80
CA GLU A 57 5.45 -3.86 -3.65
C GLU A 57 5.03 -2.52 -4.21
N VAL A 58 5.99 -1.62 -4.33
CA VAL A 58 5.75 -0.28 -4.82
C VAL A 58 6.55 -0.08 -6.10
N SER A 59 5.88 0.43 -7.10
CA SER A 59 6.51 0.77 -8.36
C SER A 59 6.09 2.18 -8.74
N GLU A 60 6.93 2.84 -9.51
CA GLU A 60 6.54 4.11 -10.07
C GLU A 60 5.64 3.90 -11.28
N CYS A 61 4.66 4.77 -11.40
CA CYS A 61 3.78 4.72 -12.57
C CYS A 61 4.36 5.49 -13.72
#